data_a7cff50f10e61ca64cebec1ed11b3420
#
_entry.id   a7cff50f10e61ca64cebec1ed11b3420
#
_cell.length_a   1.000
_cell.length_b   1.000
_cell.length_c   1.000
_cell.angle_alpha   90.00
_cell.angle_beta   90.00
_cell.angle_gamma   90.00
#
_symmetry.space_group_name_H-M   'P 1'
#
loop_
_entity.id
_entity.type
_entity.pdbx_description
1 polymer ?
#
loop_
_entity_poly.entity_id
_entity_poly.type
_entity_poly.pdbx_seq_one_letter_code
_entity_poly.pdbx_strand_id
1 'polypeptide(L)'
;NTEQYGAWQTIQRSHAVANGVHVVSVNRVGLEQNGAMKFWGGSFVSNPFGTILYKASHEEEEVKVLELDLAKTDQYRTHWPFMRDRRIDSYQPITKRFIDEE
;
A
#
# COMPACT_ATOMS: atom_id res chain seq x y z
N ASN A 1 -1.96 17.27 3.32
CA ASN A 1 -3.17 17.70 2.66
C ASN A 1 -3.91 16.50 2.06
N THR A 2 -5.13 16.74 1.58
CA THR A 2 -6.02 15.68 1.11
C THR A 2 -5.47 14.94 -0.11
N GLU A 3 -4.82 15.65 -1.00
CA GLU A 3 -4.23 15.04 -2.19
C GLU A 3 -3.05 14.14 -1.85
N GLN A 4 -2.22 14.57 -0.91
CA GLN A 4 -1.09 13.76 -0.47
C GLN A 4 -1.55 12.49 0.23
N TYR A 5 -2.57 12.60 1.09
CA TYR A 5 -3.14 11.42 1.72
C TYR A 5 -3.72 10.46 0.68
N GLY A 6 -4.47 10.99 -0.28
CA GLY A 6 -5.04 10.18 -1.35
C GLY A 6 -3.98 9.44 -2.15
N ALA A 7 -2.90 10.13 -2.50
CA ALA A 7 -1.78 9.53 -3.23
C ALA A 7 -1.12 8.43 -2.40
N TRP A 8 -0.88 8.70 -1.12
CA TRP A 8 -0.27 7.73 -0.19
C TRP A 8 -1.14 6.46 -0.07
N GLN A 9 -2.45 6.63 0.10
CA GLN A 9 -3.36 5.50 0.21
C GLN A 9 -3.42 4.71 -1.10
N THR A 10 -3.52 5.43 -2.22
CA THR A 10 -3.65 4.80 -3.54
C THR A 10 -2.45 3.93 -3.88
N ILE A 11 -1.23 4.45 -3.67
CA ILE A 11 -0.05 3.68 -4.03
C ILE A 11 0.10 2.42 -3.17
N GLN A 12 -0.28 2.49 -1.91
CA GLN A 12 -0.21 1.32 -1.03
C GLN A 12 -1.23 0.26 -1.40
N ARG A 13 -2.43 0.67 -1.76
CA ARG A 13 -3.45 -0.25 -2.28
C ARG A 13 -3.00 -0.87 -3.60
N SER A 14 -2.34 -0.09 -4.44
CA SER A 14 -1.77 -0.60 -5.68
C SER A 14 -0.74 -1.70 -5.42
N HIS A 15 0.11 -1.50 -4.43
CA HIS A 15 1.09 -2.53 -4.05
C HIS A 15 0.42 -3.80 -3.54
N ALA A 16 -0.69 -3.68 -2.82
CA ALA A 16 -1.45 -4.85 -2.38
C ALA A 16 -1.92 -5.67 -3.59
N VAL A 17 -2.47 -5.00 -4.60
CA VAL A 17 -2.95 -5.66 -5.82
C VAL A 17 -1.78 -6.25 -6.61
N ALA A 18 -0.76 -5.45 -6.87
CA ALA A 18 0.35 -5.85 -7.73
C ALA A 18 1.13 -7.04 -7.16
N ASN A 19 1.18 -7.18 -5.86
CA ASN A 19 1.93 -8.24 -5.18
C ASN A 19 1.04 -9.36 -4.63
N GLY A 20 -0.29 -9.20 -4.70
CA GLY A 20 -1.22 -10.20 -4.20
C GLY A 20 -1.09 -10.43 -2.70
N VAL A 21 -1.00 -9.36 -1.93
CA VAL A 21 -0.79 -9.42 -0.47
C VAL A 21 -1.75 -8.46 0.24
N HIS A 22 -1.96 -8.71 1.54
CA HIS A 22 -2.56 -7.71 2.41
C HIS A 22 -1.52 -6.64 2.71
N VAL A 23 -1.98 -5.39 2.83
CA VAL A 23 -1.11 -4.28 3.23
C VAL A 23 -1.70 -3.62 4.47
N VAL A 24 -0.88 -3.50 5.50
CA VAL A 24 -1.23 -2.80 6.72
C VAL A 24 -0.40 -1.53 6.77
N SER A 25 -1.06 -0.39 6.67
CA SER A 25 -0.41 0.91 6.57
C SER A 25 -0.72 1.71 7.82
N VAL A 26 0.30 2.01 8.60
CA VAL A 26 0.15 2.71 9.87
C VAL A 26 0.66 4.14 9.72
N ASN A 27 -0.14 5.10 10.14
CA ASN A 27 0.23 6.51 10.10
C ASN A 27 -0.03 7.18 11.44
N ARG A 28 0.75 8.20 11.70
CA ARG A 28 0.67 8.99 12.92
C ARG A 28 -0.52 9.95 12.88
N VAL A 29 -1.12 10.18 14.04
CA VAL A 29 -2.13 11.23 14.23
C VAL A 29 -1.60 12.31 15.14
N GLY A 30 -2.27 13.48 15.14
CA GLY A 30 -2.02 14.55 16.09
C GLY A 30 -1.06 15.61 15.61
N LEU A 31 -0.72 16.50 16.54
CA LEU A 31 0.17 17.61 16.29
C LEU A 31 1.53 17.35 16.92
N GLU A 32 2.58 17.92 16.34
CA GLU A 32 3.87 17.97 16.99
C GLU A 32 3.81 18.94 18.19
N GLN A 33 4.76 18.80 19.12
CA GLN A 33 4.79 19.58 20.35
C GLN A 33 4.74 21.09 20.11
N ASN A 34 5.36 21.55 19.03
CA ASN A 34 5.39 22.97 18.69
C ASN A 34 4.19 23.40 17.83
N GLY A 35 3.26 22.48 17.53
CA GLY A 35 2.10 22.76 16.71
C GLY A 35 2.38 23.06 15.24
N ALA A 36 3.61 22.86 14.78
CA ALA A 36 4.01 23.22 13.42
C ALA A 36 3.56 22.23 12.39
N MET A 37 3.33 20.98 12.76
CA MET A 37 2.95 19.94 11.83
C MET A 37 1.83 19.08 12.39
N LYS A 38 0.80 18.89 11.58
CA LYS A 38 -0.29 17.99 11.89
C LYS A 38 -0.18 16.76 10.99
N PHE A 39 -0.26 15.60 11.61
CA PHE A 39 -0.25 14.32 10.87
C PHE A 39 -1.69 13.92 10.54
N TRP A 40 -1.87 13.32 9.36
CA TRP A 40 -3.23 13.08 8.88
C TRP A 40 -3.81 11.73 9.28
N GLY A 41 -3.06 10.87 9.96
CA GLY A 41 -3.59 9.59 10.39
C GLY A 41 -4.11 8.75 9.24
N GLY A 42 -5.32 8.20 9.41
CA GLY A 42 -5.95 7.43 8.35
C GLY A 42 -5.26 6.12 8.05
N SER A 43 -4.66 5.50 9.08
CA SER A 43 -4.11 4.13 8.96
C SER A 43 -5.16 3.21 8.38
N PHE A 44 -4.75 2.23 7.58
CA PHE A 44 -5.73 1.35 6.96
C PHE A 44 -5.15 -0.03 6.69
N VAL A 45 -6.05 -0.97 6.40
CA VAL A 45 -5.71 -2.32 6.00
C VAL A 45 -6.39 -2.60 4.67
N SER A 46 -5.63 -3.10 3.71
CA SER A 46 -6.12 -3.46 2.39
C SER A 46 -5.93 -4.95 2.14
N ASN A 47 -6.88 -5.56 1.46
CA ASN A 47 -6.73 -6.93 1.00
C ASN A 47 -6.00 -6.96 -0.36
N PRO A 48 -5.68 -8.16 -0.90
CA PRO A 48 -4.99 -8.27 -2.18
C PRO A 48 -5.74 -7.73 -3.39
N PHE A 49 -7.02 -7.41 -3.28
CA PHE A 49 -7.75 -6.71 -4.35
C PHE A 49 -7.77 -5.20 -4.16
N GLY A 50 -7.05 -4.68 -3.15
CA GLY A 50 -7.04 -3.26 -2.88
C GLY A 50 -8.28 -2.78 -2.13
N THR A 51 -9.14 -3.68 -1.70
CA THR A 51 -10.32 -3.31 -0.90
C THR A 51 -9.88 -2.94 0.50
N ILE A 52 -10.36 -1.80 0.99
CA ILE A 52 -10.06 -1.36 2.35
C ILE A 52 -10.93 -2.15 3.33
N LEU A 53 -10.29 -2.94 4.17
CA LEU A 53 -10.97 -3.73 5.19
C LEU A 53 -11.25 -2.92 6.44
N TYR A 54 -10.38 -1.98 6.75
CA TYR A 54 -10.52 -1.08 7.89
C TYR A 54 -9.74 0.20 7.63
N LYS A 55 -10.33 1.32 8.03
CA LYS A 55 -9.67 2.62 7.97
C LYS A 55 -9.83 3.31 9.32
N ALA A 56 -8.71 3.70 9.90
CA ALA A 56 -8.68 4.38 11.18
C ALA A 56 -9.01 5.87 11.04
N SER A 57 -9.26 6.50 12.16
CA SER A 57 -9.54 7.92 12.24
C SER A 57 -8.36 8.76 11.76
N HIS A 58 -8.66 9.94 11.24
CA HIS A 58 -7.66 10.94 10.92
C HIS A 58 -7.20 11.74 12.15
N GLU A 59 -7.95 11.66 13.22
CA GLU A 59 -7.73 12.55 14.37
C GLU A 59 -7.34 11.83 15.65
N GLU A 60 -7.82 10.63 15.88
CA GLU A 60 -7.73 9.97 17.17
C GLU A 60 -6.80 8.79 17.18
N GLU A 61 -6.09 8.63 18.28
CA GLU A 61 -5.32 7.41 18.53
C GLU A 61 -6.28 6.25 18.75
N GLU A 62 -5.95 5.09 18.19
CA GLU A 62 -6.76 3.91 18.39
C GLU A 62 -5.95 2.65 18.24
N VAL A 63 -6.48 1.58 18.81
CA VAL A 63 -5.96 0.22 18.63
C VAL A 63 -7.07 -0.60 18.02
N LYS A 64 -6.75 -1.34 16.96
CA LYS A 64 -7.71 -2.19 16.26
C LYS A 64 -7.10 -3.55 16.02
N VAL A 65 -7.85 -4.58 16.36
CA VAL A 65 -7.48 -5.97 16.06
C VAL A 65 -8.35 -6.43 14.89
N LEU A 66 -7.70 -6.91 13.85
CA LEU A 66 -8.38 -7.42 12.65
C LEU A 66 -7.92 -8.83 12.37
N GLU A 67 -8.86 -9.67 11.98
CA GLU A 67 -8.54 -10.99 11.47
C GLU A 67 -8.31 -10.89 9.96
N LEU A 68 -7.20 -11.42 9.49
CA LEU A 68 -6.88 -11.49 8.08
C LEU A 68 -6.77 -12.96 7.68
N ASP A 69 -7.49 -13.34 6.63
CA ASP A 69 -7.43 -14.69 6.10
C ASP A 69 -6.29 -14.79 5.09
N LEU A 70 -5.12 -15.15 5.57
CA LEU A 70 -3.92 -15.22 4.72
C LEU A 70 -3.99 -16.36 3.69
N ALA A 71 -4.81 -17.37 3.93
CA ALA A 71 -5.01 -18.45 2.96
C ALA A 71 -5.63 -17.93 1.67
N LYS A 72 -6.44 -16.87 1.74
CA LYS A 72 -7.01 -16.26 0.54
C LYS A 72 -5.97 -15.62 -0.36
N THR A 73 -4.81 -15.29 0.17
CA THR A 73 -3.71 -14.74 -0.63
C THR A 73 -3.31 -15.71 -1.75
N ASP A 74 -3.25 -16.99 -1.45
CA ASP A 74 -2.93 -18.01 -2.46
C ASP A 74 -3.99 -18.07 -3.56
N GLN A 75 -5.26 -17.90 -3.20
CA GLN A 75 -6.33 -17.87 -4.17
C GLN A 75 -6.22 -16.68 -5.11
N TYR A 76 -5.93 -15.49 -4.55
CA TYR A 76 -5.74 -14.29 -5.37
C TYR A 76 -4.58 -14.45 -6.33
N ARG A 77 -3.46 -15.01 -5.84
CA ARG A 77 -2.27 -15.21 -6.65
C ARG A 77 -2.46 -16.26 -7.73
N THR A 78 -3.29 -17.25 -7.48
CA THR A 78 -3.61 -18.25 -8.48
C THR A 78 -4.39 -17.67 -9.64
N HIS A 79 -5.34 -16.78 -9.35
CA HIS A 79 -6.17 -16.15 -10.39
C HIS A 79 -5.45 -14.99 -11.09
N TRP A 80 -4.64 -14.25 -10.35
CA TRP A 80 -3.85 -13.11 -10.85
C TRP A 80 -2.39 -13.29 -10.48
N PRO A 81 -1.66 -14.15 -11.20
CA PRO A 81 -0.27 -14.46 -10.86
C PRO A 81 0.71 -13.43 -11.42
N PHE A 82 0.57 -12.18 -11.02
CA PHE A 82 1.36 -11.06 -11.58
C PHE A 82 2.87 -11.28 -11.41
N MET A 83 3.29 -11.83 -10.27
CA MET A 83 4.72 -12.05 -10.02
C MET A 83 5.29 -13.11 -10.95
N ARG A 84 4.52 -14.17 -11.21
CA ARG A 84 4.94 -15.23 -12.11
C ARG A 84 4.94 -14.77 -13.57
N ASP A 85 4.00 -13.89 -13.91
CA ASP A 85 3.80 -13.47 -15.30
C ASP A 85 4.70 -12.31 -15.73
N ARG A 86 5.66 -11.93 -14.86
CA ARG A 86 6.58 -10.83 -15.21
C ARG A 86 7.38 -11.18 -16.46
N ARG A 87 7.54 -10.21 -17.33
CA ARG A 87 8.39 -10.31 -18.51
C ARG A 87 9.83 -10.02 -18.11
N ILE A 88 10.45 -10.98 -17.43
CA ILE A 88 11.80 -10.79 -16.90
C ILE A 88 12.84 -10.55 -18.00
N ASP A 89 12.56 -11.00 -19.21
CA ASP A 89 13.39 -10.76 -20.38
C ASP A 89 13.45 -9.29 -20.77
N SER A 90 12.48 -8.48 -20.31
CA SER A 90 12.39 -7.07 -20.65
C SER A 90 12.92 -6.12 -19.55
N TYR A 91 13.41 -6.66 -18.44
CA TYR A 91 13.73 -5.84 -17.27
C TYR A 91 15.17 -5.35 -17.22
N GLN A 92 16.05 -5.84 -18.10
CA GLN A 92 17.45 -5.46 -18.07
C GLN A 92 17.69 -3.94 -18.04
N PRO A 93 16.97 -3.13 -18.84
CA PRO A 93 17.21 -1.68 -18.82
C PRO A 93 16.90 -1.00 -17.49
N ILE A 94 16.14 -1.66 -16.60
CA ILE A 94 15.78 -1.07 -15.30
C ILE A 94 17.01 -0.84 -14.42
N THR A 95 18.11 -1.53 -14.70
CA THR A 95 19.37 -1.38 -13.95
C THR A 95 20.21 -0.22 -14.45
N LYS A 96 19.78 0.45 -15.52
CA LYS A 96 20.50 1.57 -16.10
C LYS A 96 19.85 2.88 -15.70
N ARG A 97 20.64 3.91 -15.48
CA ARG A 97 20.11 5.25 -15.19
C ARG A 97 19.46 5.86 -16.43
N PHE A 98 20.08 5.64 -17.58
CA PHE A 98 19.59 6.14 -18.86
C PHE A 98 19.51 4.99 -19.86
N ILE A 99 18.55 5.08 -20.78
CA ILE A 99 18.33 4.07 -21.82
C ILE A 99 18.68 4.71 -23.17
N ASP A 100 19.81 5.38 -23.19
CA ASP A 100 20.27 6.02 -24.43
C ASP A 100 20.90 4.97 -25.33
N GLU A 101 20.47 4.97 -26.58
CA GLU A 101 21.03 4.09 -27.58
C GLU A 101 22.21 4.75 -28.27
N GLU A 102 23.16 3.94 -28.67
CA GLU A 102 24.32 4.39 -29.44
C GLU A 102 24.02 4.42 -30.93
#